data_aa4e7fe0caa6d63683e25c8a7e501da1
#
_entry.id   aa4e7fe0caa6d63683e25c8a7e501da1
#
_cell.length_a   1.000
_cell.length_b   1.000
_cell.length_c   1.000
_cell.angle_alpha   90.00
_cell.angle_beta   90.00
_cell.angle_gamma   90.00
#
_symmetry.space_group_name_H-M   'P 1'
#
loop_
_entity.id
_entity.type
_entity.pdbx_description
1 polymer ?
#
loop_
_entity_poly.entity_id
_entity_poly.type
_entity_poly.pdbx_seq_one_letter_code
_entity_poly.pdbx_strand_id
1 'polypeptide(L)'
;MDTKNADSIVKCDIMAEIRRNNVVVGAKQFKKALRDDRVLKAFLAQNADPAVTEPIEAMCKDQKIPCVWVKTMKELGQACGIEVGAAVATAVK
;
A
#
# COMPACT_ATOMS: atom_id res chain seq x y z
N MET A 1 -26.00 -6.99 8.31
CA MET A 1 -25.17 -6.16 7.47
C MET A 1 -24.74 -6.91 6.24
N ASP A 2 -24.84 -6.24 5.11
CA ASP A 2 -24.71 -6.88 3.83
C ASP A 2 -23.23 -6.93 3.40
N THR A 3 -22.87 -8.02 2.79
CA THR A 3 -21.50 -8.26 2.34
C THR A 3 -21.00 -7.21 1.35
N LYS A 4 -21.89 -6.69 0.50
CA LYS A 4 -21.55 -5.64 -0.44
C LYS A 4 -21.10 -4.37 0.26
N ASN A 5 -21.80 -4.02 1.33
CA ASN A 5 -21.45 -2.84 2.10
C ASN A 5 -20.12 -3.01 2.81
N ALA A 6 -19.82 -4.23 3.24
CA ALA A 6 -18.54 -4.54 3.86
C ALA A 6 -17.37 -4.31 2.91
N ASP A 7 -17.50 -4.76 1.65
CA ASP A 7 -16.47 -4.55 0.64
C ASP A 7 -16.26 -3.07 0.34
N SER A 8 -17.35 -2.31 0.23
CA SER A 8 -17.27 -0.87 -0.01
C SER A 8 -16.62 -0.14 1.16
N ILE A 9 -16.94 -0.55 2.37
CA ILE A 9 -16.37 0.03 3.58
C ILE A 9 -14.86 -0.20 3.62
N VAL A 10 -14.40 -1.41 3.31
CA VAL A 10 -12.97 -1.74 3.29
C VAL A 10 -12.23 -0.88 2.28
N LYS A 11 -12.78 -0.72 1.09
CA LYS A 11 -12.17 0.12 0.05
C LYS A 11 -12.08 1.58 0.50
N CYS A 12 -13.14 2.11 1.09
CA CYS A 12 -13.16 3.47 1.63
C CYS A 12 -12.15 3.64 2.75
N ASP A 13 -12.01 2.64 3.61
CA ASP A 13 -11.06 2.67 4.71
C ASP A 13 -9.63 2.75 4.21
N ILE A 14 -9.28 1.98 3.16
CA ILE A 14 -7.95 2.02 2.57
C ILE A 14 -7.65 3.41 2.00
N MET A 15 -8.58 3.99 1.25
CA MET A 15 -8.41 5.31 0.68
C MET A 15 -8.30 6.39 1.75
N ALA A 16 -9.12 6.31 2.78
CA ALA A 16 -9.09 7.25 3.88
C ALA A 16 -7.77 7.15 4.65
N GLU A 17 -7.30 5.93 4.87
CA GLU A 17 -6.04 5.70 5.57
C GLU A 17 -4.87 6.29 4.80
N ILE A 18 -4.83 6.09 3.48
CA ILE A 18 -3.78 6.65 2.63
C ILE A 18 -3.80 8.18 2.70
N ARG A 19 -4.98 8.78 2.68
CA ARG A 19 -5.11 10.25 2.73
C ARG A 19 -4.72 10.85 4.07
N ARG A 20 -4.97 10.12 5.17
CA ARG A 20 -4.68 10.63 6.52
C ARG A 20 -3.22 10.54 6.90
N ASN A 21 -2.49 9.63 6.29
CA ASN A 21 -1.10 9.39 6.62
C ASN A 21 -0.18 10.00 5.59
N ASN A 22 1.07 10.21 5.98
CA ASN A 22 2.10 10.51 5.01
C ASN A 22 2.37 9.25 4.23
N VAL A 23 2.25 9.32 2.91
CA VAL A 23 2.44 8.17 2.04
C VAL A 23 3.51 8.48 1.01
N VAL A 24 4.46 7.56 0.87
CA VAL A 24 5.46 7.62 -0.18
C VAL A 24 5.20 6.49 -1.16
N VAL A 25 5.52 6.72 -2.43
CA VAL A 25 5.20 5.78 -3.51
C VAL A 25 6.48 5.19 -4.08
N GLY A 26 6.45 3.88 -4.31
CA GLY A 26 7.54 3.16 -4.96
C GLY A 26 8.34 2.28 -4.01
N ALA A 27 8.95 1.23 -4.58
CA ALA A 27 9.73 0.26 -3.80
C ALA A 27 10.95 0.89 -3.14
N LYS A 28 11.60 1.82 -3.83
CA LYS A 28 12.75 2.54 -3.28
C LYS A 28 12.39 3.30 -2.01
N GLN A 29 11.26 3.96 -2.02
CA GLN A 29 10.78 4.73 -0.86
C GLN A 29 10.43 3.81 0.29
N PHE A 30 9.85 2.64 -0.01
CA PHE A 30 9.55 1.66 1.01
C PHE A 30 10.84 1.21 1.70
N LYS A 31 11.87 0.86 0.93
CA LYS A 31 13.14 0.38 1.48
C LYS A 31 13.82 1.45 2.33
N LYS A 32 13.75 2.69 1.89
CA LYS A 32 14.30 3.82 2.65
C LYS A 32 13.57 4.01 3.98
N ALA A 33 12.25 4.00 3.93
CA ALA A 33 11.43 4.15 5.14
C ALA A 33 11.65 2.99 6.11
N LEU A 34 11.79 1.78 5.57
CA LEU A 34 12.05 0.60 6.39
C LEU A 34 13.38 0.71 7.11
N ARG A 35 14.41 1.18 6.43
CA ARG A 35 15.74 1.38 7.01
C ARG A 35 15.69 2.42 8.14
N ASP A 36 14.85 3.45 7.99
CA ASP A 36 14.68 4.52 8.97
C ASP A 36 13.66 4.16 10.07
N ASP A 37 13.12 2.95 10.04
CA ASP A 37 12.11 2.47 10.98
C ASP A 37 10.87 3.36 11.03
N ARG A 38 10.42 3.81 9.86
CA ARG A 38 9.30 4.74 9.73
C ARG A 38 8.04 4.12 9.11
N VAL A 39 8.08 2.86 8.74
CA VAL A 39 6.96 2.23 8.04
C VAL A 39 5.83 1.90 9.01
N LEU A 40 4.64 2.41 8.73
CA LEU A 40 3.43 2.05 9.47
C LEU A 40 2.70 0.91 8.79
N LYS A 41 2.56 0.98 7.46
CA LYS A 41 1.83 -0.01 6.69
C LYS A 41 2.27 0.06 5.23
N ALA A 42 2.27 -1.07 4.55
CA ALA A 42 2.57 -1.12 3.13
C ALA A 42 1.31 -1.47 2.34
N PHE A 43 1.16 -0.84 1.18
CA PHE A 43 0.07 -1.11 0.24
C PHE A 43 0.69 -1.63 -1.05
N LEU A 44 0.22 -2.77 -1.52
CA LEU A 44 0.75 -3.43 -2.72
C LEU A 44 -0.38 -3.64 -3.71
N ALA A 45 -0.11 -3.43 -5.00
CA ALA A 45 -1.09 -3.66 -6.05
C ALA A 45 -1.02 -5.11 -6.53
N GLN A 46 -2.16 -5.78 -6.57
CA GLN A 46 -2.22 -7.19 -6.96
C GLN A 46 -1.81 -7.44 -8.41
N ASN A 47 -2.07 -6.49 -9.29
CA ASN A 47 -1.72 -6.64 -10.71
C ASN A 47 -0.34 -6.08 -11.06
N ALA A 48 0.44 -5.70 -10.06
CA ALA A 48 1.81 -5.25 -10.29
C ALA A 48 2.73 -6.44 -10.54
N ASP A 49 3.90 -6.15 -11.12
CA ASP A 49 4.91 -7.19 -11.38
C ASP A 49 5.33 -7.85 -10.06
N PRO A 50 5.22 -9.18 -9.95
CA PRO A 50 5.66 -9.89 -8.74
C PRO A 50 7.12 -9.64 -8.40
N ALA A 51 7.97 -9.37 -9.38
CA ALA A 51 9.37 -9.03 -9.12
C ALA A 51 9.52 -7.79 -8.25
N VAL A 52 8.49 -6.92 -8.23
CA VAL A 52 8.47 -5.73 -7.38
C VAL A 52 7.78 -6.01 -6.05
N THR A 53 6.63 -6.69 -6.07
CA THR A 53 5.82 -6.84 -4.87
C THR A 53 6.28 -7.97 -3.95
N GLU A 54 6.79 -9.07 -4.49
CA GLU A 54 7.23 -10.20 -3.66
C GLU A 54 8.32 -9.85 -2.66
N PRO A 55 9.39 -9.14 -3.05
CA PRO A 55 10.41 -8.73 -2.08
C PRO A 55 9.86 -7.82 -0.99
N ILE A 56 8.95 -6.94 -1.35
CA ILE A 56 8.33 -6.02 -0.39
C ILE A 56 7.46 -6.80 0.60
N GLU A 57 6.67 -7.73 0.10
CA GLU A 57 5.84 -8.58 0.95
C GLU A 57 6.70 -9.39 1.93
N ALA A 58 7.80 -9.94 1.45
CA ALA A 58 8.73 -10.70 2.30
C ALA A 58 9.31 -9.83 3.41
N MET A 59 9.69 -8.60 3.08
CA MET A 59 10.21 -7.66 4.07
C MET A 59 9.16 -7.30 5.11
N CYS A 60 7.90 -7.14 4.68
CA CYS A 60 6.81 -6.85 5.59
C CYS A 60 6.59 -8.00 6.57
N LYS A 61 6.62 -9.23 6.09
CA LYS A 61 6.48 -10.41 6.96
C LYS A 61 7.62 -10.52 7.95
N ASP A 62 8.84 -10.27 7.49
CA ASP A 62 10.04 -10.34 8.32
C ASP A 62 10.01 -9.31 9.45
N GLN A 63 9.56 -8.10 9.15
CA GLN A 63 9.51 -6.99 10.10
C GLN A 63 8.16 -6.86 10.81
N LYS A 64 7.22 -7.76 10.55
CA LYS A 64 5.86 -7.74 11.11
C LYS A 64 5.12 -6.45 10.78
N ILE A 65 5.30 -5.96 9.56
CA ILE A 65 4.63 -4.75 9.07
C ILE A 65 3.31 -5.15 8.41
N PRO A 66 2.20 -4.49 8.74
CA PRO A 66 0.94 -4.75 8.06
C PRO A 66 1.06 -4.49 6.56
N CYS A 67 0.56 -5.42 5.77
CA CYS A 67 0.62 -5.34 4.32
C CYS A 67 -0.79 -5.49 3.78
N VAL A 68 -1.24 -4.51 2.99
CA VAL A 68 -2.58 -4.49 2.42
C VAL A 68 -2.48 -4.58 0.91
N TRP A 69 -3.27 -5.47 0.31
CA TRP A 69 -3.32 -5.64 -1.13
C TRP A 69 -4.45 -4.80 -1.71
N VAL A 70 -4.10 -3.99 -2.72
CA VAL A 70 -5.05 -3.20 -3.49
C VAL A 70 -5.21 -3.88 -4.84
N LYS A 71 -6.40 -3.89 -5.38
CA LYS A 71 -6.74 -4.66 -6.56
C LYS A 71 -5.90 -4.32 -7.78
N THR A 72 -5.67 -3.04 -8.05
CA THR A 72 -4.90 -2.62 -9.22
C THR A 72 -3.93 -1.49 -8.89
N MET A 73 -2.88 -1.37 -9.71
CA MET A 73 -1.94 -0.26 -9.61
C MET A 73 -2.64 1.07 -9.85
N LYS A 74 -3.62 1.10 -10.74
CA LYS A 74 -4.37 2.32 -11.04
C LYS A 74 -5.10 2.81 -9.80
N GLU A 75 -5.79 1.92 -9.11
CA GLU A 75 -6.51 2.27 -7.88
C GLU A 75 -5.56 2.77 -6.80
N LEU A 76 -4.41 2.11 -6.64
CA LEU A 76 -3.44 2.53 -5.65
C LEU A 76 -2.86 3.89 -6.00
N GLY A 77 -2.54 4.15 -7.25
CA GLY A 77 -2.05 5.44 -7.70
C GLY A 77 -3.07 6.54 -7.47
N GLN A 78 -4.33 6.28 -7.78
CA GLN A 78 -5.42 7.25 -7.55
C GLN A 78 -5.56 7.57 -6.07
N ALA A 79 -5.48 6.56 -5.21
CA ALA A 79 -5.57 6.77 -3.77
C ALA A 79 -4.40 7.63 -3.26
N CYS A 80 -3.24 7.52 -3.86
CA CYS A 80 -2.07 8.32 -3.52
C CYS A 80 -2.08 9.72 -4.16
N GLY A 81 -3.04 9.99 -5.03
CA GLY A 81 -3.17 11.29 -5.67
C GLY A 81 -2.23 11.51 -6.85
N ILE A 82 -1.75 10.44 -7.47
CA ILE A 82 -0.88 10.53 -8.65
C ILE A 82 -1.62 10.07 -9.90
N GLU A 83 -1.17 10.52 -11.07
CA GLU A 83 -1.82 10.23 -12.33
C GLU A 83 -1.46 8.85 -12.89
N VAL A 84 -0.37 8.27 -12.45
CA VAL A 84 0.12 6.99 -12.91
C VAL A 84 -0.17 5.90 -11.87
N GLY A 85 -0.12 4.65 -12.28
CA GLY A 85 -0.31 3.55 -11.37
C GLY A 85 0.86 3.40 -10.39
N ALA A 86 0.58 2.85 -9.23
CA ALA A 86 1.58 2.60 -8.21
C ALA A 86 1.59 1.12 -7.86
N ALA A 87 2.76 0.48 -7.93
CA ALA A 87 2.91 -0.91 -7.52
C ALA A 87 3.00 -1.04 -6.01
N VAL A 88 3.63 -0.07 -5.36
CA VAL A 88 3.87 -0.06 -3.92
C VAL A 88 3.63 1.35 -3.39
N ALA A 89 2.95 1.45 -2.27
CA ALA A 89 2.83 2.70 -1.52
C ALA A 89 3.03 2.37 -0.04
N THR A 90 3.58 3.30 0.70
CA THR A 90 3.95 3.06 2.09
C THR A 90 3.47 4.20 2.96
N ALA A 91 2.68 3.88 3.98
CA ALA A 91 2.32 4.85 5.00
C ALA A 91 3.48 4.95 5.98
N VAL A 92 3.95 6.17 6.24
CA VAL A 92 5.11 6.42 7.09
C VAL A 92 4.77 7.34 8.25
N LYS A 93 5.56 7.21 9.29
CA LYS A 93 5.42 8.07 10.46
C LYS A 93 5.81 9.50 10.15
#